data_8b0b6e6ba4d1591818a75c082dfa9cc5
#
_entry.id   8b0b6e6ba4d1591818a75c082dfa9cc5
#
_cell.length_a   1.000
_cell.length_b   1.000
_cell.length_c   1.000
_cell.angle_alpha   90.00
_cell.angle_beta   90.00
_cell.angle_gamma   90.00
#
_symmetry.space_group_name_H-M   'P 1'
#
loop_
_entity.id
_entity.type
_entity.pdbx_description
1 polymer ?
#
loop_
_entity_poly.entity_id
_entity_poly.type
_entity_poly.pdbx_seq_one_letter_code
_entity_poly.pdbx_strand_id
1 'polypeptide(L)'
;MAHVPPLPGTPLYDAAAGIQGLIDHVKRDTEQLLKAGFDAILFCNEGDRPYQLNAGLEASAVMTRVVTECKPSDIPFGVDFLWDEQCAMAIAIGSSAFFMREVITGTWESDMGLWQPDAATLLRNRRAFGREDLAIFANITPEFASNIGQRTPAQMAKSTLVSSLPDVILVSGPMAGSEPDVRTVADCLLYTSDAADE
;
A
#
# COMPACT_ATOMS: atom_id res chain seq x y z
N MET A 1 -3.42 0.70 10.98
CA MET A 1 -2.46 1.47 10.15
C MET A 1 -1.97 2.66 10.94
N ALA A 2 -0.71 3.05 10.77
CA ALA A 2 -0.14 4.31 11.23
C ALA A 2 -0.19 5.30 10.05
N HIS A 3 -0.98 6.36 10.17
CA HIS A 3 -1.16 7.32 9.09
C HIS A 3 -0.11 8.42 9.19
N VAL A 4 0.68 8.57 8.13
CA VAL A 4 1.64 9.66 8.03
C VAL A 4 0.89 10.93 7.59
N PRO A 5 1.04 12.05 8.35
CA PRO A 5 0.46 13.33 7.95
C PRO A 5 1.00 13.82 6.61
N PRO A 6 0.39 14.86 6.01
CA PRO A 6 0.79 15.38 4.70
C PRO A 6 2.28 15.66 4.57
N LEU A 7 2.90 15.13 3.52
CA LEU A 7 4.33 15.27 3.25
C LEU A 7 4.69 16.66 2.71
N PRO A 8 5.97 17.09 2.81
CA PRO A 8 6.44 18.32 2.19
C PRO A 8 6.10 18.40 0.71
N GLY A 9 5.52 19.52 0.28
CA GLY A 9 5.06 19.73 -1.09
C GLY A 9 3.55 19.59 -1.29
N THR A 10 2.85 18.85 -0.41
CA THR A 10 1.39 18.82 -0.43
C THR A 10 0.77 20.10 0.12
N PRO A 11 -0.41 20.50 -0.38
CA PRO A 11 -1.12 21.70 0.11
C PRO A 11 -1.46 21.68 1.61
N LEU A 12 -1.58 20.50 2.19
CA LEU A 12 -1.96 20.28 3.60
C LEU A 12 -0.75 20.12 4.54
N TYR A 13 0.47 20.23 4.02
CA TYR A 13 1.69 20.09 4.83
C TYR A 13 1.83 21.21 5.86
N ASP A 14 2.07 20.84 7.11
CA ASP A 14 2.41 21.80 8.17
C ASP A 14 3.91 22.11 8.16
N ALA A 15 4.27 23.18 7.46
CA ALA A 15 5.67 23.61 7.36
C ALA A 15 6.24 24.10 8.71
N ALA A 16 5.40 24.53 9.65
CA ALA A 16 5.86 24.97 10.97
C ALA A 16 6.27 23.78 11.85
N ALA A 17 5.53 22.68 11.79
CA ALA A 17 5.88 21.44 12.47
C ALA A 17 7.06 20.74 11.79
N GLY A 18 7.20 20.90 10.48
CA GLY A 18 8.27 20.30 9.69
C GLY A 18 8.29 18.78 9.72
N ILE A 19 9.36 18.17 9.23
CA ILE A 19 9.52 16.71 9.21
C ILE A 19 9.56 16.12 10.63
N GLN A 20 10.06 16.86 11.60
CA GLN A 20 10.06 16.40 12.99
C GLN A 20 8.63 16.24 13.52
N GLY A 21 7.72 17.14 13.15
CA GLY A 21 6.30 17.02 13.49
C GLY A 21 5.64 15.76 12.91
N LEU A 22 6.01 15.35 11.69
CA LEU A 22 5.57 14.07 11.10
C LEU A 22 6.05 12.89 11.95
N ILE A 23 7.33 12.86 12.28
CA ILE A 23 7.94 11.79 13.07
C ILE A 23 7.28 11.71 14.46
N ASP A 24 7.09 12.83 15.14
CA ASP A 24 6.48 12.86 16.47
C ASP A 24 5.02 12.39 16.45
N HIS A 25 4.28 12.73 15.38
CA HIS A 25 2.92 12.25 15.19
C HIS A 25 2.90 10.73 15.01
N VAL A 26 3.66 10.22 14.05
CA VAL A 26 3.68 8.79 13.70
C VAL A 26 4.22 7.93 14.85
N LYS A 27 5.20 8.42 15.61
CA LYS A 27 5.67 7.73 16.83
C LYS A 27 4.55 7.52 17.85
N ARG A 28 3.75 8.55 18.12
CA ARG A 28 2.60 8.44 19.05
C ARG A 28 1.59 7.42 18.56
N ASP A 29 1.26 7.43 17.27
CA ASP A 29 0.33 6.46 16.67
C ASP A 29 0.89 5.04 16.77
N THR A 30 2.15 4.84 16.42
CA THR A 30 2.84 3.54 16.54
C THR A 30 2.80 3.02 17.97
N GLU A 31 3.12 3.86 18.96
CA GLU A 31 3.05 3.49 20.37
C GLU A 31 1.64 3.08 20.82
N GLN A 32 0.60 3.77 20.34
CA GLN A 32 -0.79 3.44 20.65
C GLN A 32 -1.20 2.10 20.01
N LEU A 33 -0.81 1.85 18.77
CA LEU A 33 -1.07 0.59 18.09
C LEU A 33 -0.36 -0.58 18.79
N LEU A 34 0.89 -0.41 19.21
CA LEU A 34 1.62 -1.41 20.00
C LEU A 34 0.94 -1.71 21.33
N LYS A 35 0.49 -0.68 22.05
CA LYS A 35 -0.26 -0.84 23.31
C LYS A 35 -1.62 -1.53 23.11
N ALA A 36 -2.23 -1.36 21.94
CA ALA A 36 -3.47 -2.03 21.57
C ALA A 36 -3.28 -3.52 21.20
N GLY A 37 -2.05 -4.00 21.07
CA GLY A 37 -1.71 -5.41 20.85
C GLY A 37 -1.87 -5.87 19.40
N PHE A 38 -1.65 -5.00 18.41
CA PHE A 38 -1.63 -5.41 17.00
C PHE A 38 -0.38 -6.22 16.68
N ASP A 39 -0.54 -7.24 15.81
CA ASP A 39 0.53 -8.16 15.40
C ASP A 39 1.44 -7.58 14.31
N ALA A 40 1.01 -6.53 13.61
CA ALA A 40 1.77 -5.82 12.58
C ALA A 40 1.28 -4.39 12.43
N ILE A 41 2.13 -3.50 11.91
CA ILE A 41 1.79 -2.10 11.62
C ILE A 41 2.05 -1.81 10.14
N LEU A 42 1.12 -1.14 9.47
CA LEU A 42 1.28 -0.62 8.11
C LEU A 42 1.37 0.92 8.17
N PHE A 43 2.46 1.48 7.67
CA PHE A 43 2.64 2.93 7.50
C PHE A 43 2.09 3.35 6.14
N CYS A 44 1.25 4.38 6.12
CA CYS A 44 0.59 4.86 4.91
C CYS A 44 0.57 6.38 4.87
N ASN A 45 0.77 6.97 3.69
CA ASN A 45 0.71 8.42 3.46
C ASN A 45 -0.74 8.95 3.29
N GLU A 46 -1.69 8.41 4.03
CA GLU A 46 -3.13 8.74 3.94
C GLU A 46 -3.43 10.25 3.98
N GLY A 47 -2.62 11.02 4.69
CA GLY A 47 -2.76 12.47 4.79
C GLY A 47 -2.32 13.25 3.54
N ASP A 48 -1.64 12.62 2.60
CA ASP A 48 -0.90 13.25 1.50
C ASP A 48 -1.79 13.61 0.29
N ARG A 49 -2.88 14.33 0.55
CA ARG A 49 -3.90 14.68 -0.43
C ARG A 49 -3.69 16.06 -1.05
N PRO A 50 -4.01 16.24 -2.37
CA PRO A 50 -4.45 15.23 -3.34
C PRO A 50 -3.36 14.23 -3.69
N TYR A 51 -3.76 12.97 -3.87
CA TYR A 51 -2.84 11.88 -4.17
C TYR A 51 -2.21 11.98 -5.56
N GLN A 52 -1.06 11.35 -5.74
CA GLN A 52 -0.32 11.30 -7.00
C GLN A 52 -0.07 9.85 -7.42
N LEU A 53 -0.15 9.59 -8.74
CA LEU A 53 0.21 8.29 -9.31
C LEU A 53 1.73 8.13 -9.52
N ASN A 54 2.49 9.22 -9.38
CA ASN A 54 3.93 9.23 -9.49
C ASN A 54 4.49 10.17 -8.43
N ALA A 55 5.06 9.61 -7.40
CA ALA A 55 5.63 10.35 -6.29
C ALA A 55 6.95 11.03 -6.67
N GLY A 56 7.21 12.20 -6.08
CA GLY A 56 8.51 12.84 -6.16
C GLY A 56 9.58 12.12 -5.33
N LEU A 57 10.84 12.38 -5.67
CA LEU A 57 11.98 11.84 -4.90
C LEU A 57 11.97 12.31 -3.44
N GLU A 58 11.51 13.53 -3.19
CA GLU A 58 11.34 14.10 -1.86
C GLU A 58 10.33 13.32 -1.02
N ALA A 59 9.21 12.89 -1.61
CA ALA A 59 8.19 12.10 -0.93
C ALA A 59 8.76 10.74 -0.47
N SER A 60 9.44 10.03 -1.38
CA SER A 60 10.11 8.77 -1.06
C SER A 60 11.17 8.93 0.04
N ALA A 61 12.01 9.99 -0.05
CA ALA A 61 13.06 10.24 0.93
C ALA A 61 12.48 10.56 2.33
N VAL A 62 11.47 11.44 2.40
CA VAL A 62 10.85 11.83 3.66
C VAL A 62 10.09 10.66 4.28
N MET A 63 9.29 9.95 3.48
CA MET A 63 8.53 8.79 3.97
C MET A 63 9.46 7.69 4.50
N THR A 64 10.56 7.39 3.78
CA THR A 64 11.58 6.43 4.24
C THR A 64 12.17 6.84 5.59
N ARG A 65 12.48 8.11 5.77
CA ARG A 65 12.98 8.65 7.04
C ARG A 65 11.95 8.48 8.16
N VAL A 66 10.70 8.90 7.93
CA VAL A 66 9.62 8.79 8.92
C VAL A 66 9.43 7.33 9.34
N VAL A 67 9.27 6.42 8.39
CA VAL A 67 9.10 5.00 8.67
C VAL A 67 10.29 4.44 9.46
N THR A 68 11.51 4.74 9.04
CA THR A 68 12.73 4.23 9.70
C THR A 68 12.84 4.68 11.16
N GLU A 69 12.44 5.92 11.46
CA GLU A 69 12.48 6.46 12.82
C GLU A 69 11.30 6.03 13.70
N CYS A 70 10.19 5.57 13.09
CA CYS A 70 8.95 5.23 13.80
C CYS A 70 8.63 3.73 13.83
N LYS A 71 9.34 2.91 13.05
CA LYS A 71 9.07 1.47 12.94
C LYS A 71 9.23 0.75 14.29
N PRO A 72 8.37 -0.25 14.58
CA PRO A 72 8.52 -1.07 15.77
C PRO A 72 9.75 -1.98 15.66
N SER A 73 10.29 -2.42 16.81
CA SER A 73 11.38 -3.39 16.91
C SER A 73 10.89 -4.84 17.05
N ASP A 74 9.68 -5.03 17.59
CA ASP A 74 9.26 -6.32 18.14
C ASP A 74 8.18 -7.02 17.30
N ILE A 75 7.56 -6.30 16.37
CA ILE A 75 6.58 -6.85 15.44
C ILE A 75 6.89 -6.42 13.99
N PRO A 76 6.43 -7.18 12.98
CA PRO A 76 6.63 -6.81 11.59
C PRO A 76 5.90 -5.51 11.25
N PHE A 77 6.46 -4.78 10.27
CA PHE A 77 5.81 -3.61 9.71
C PHE A 77 5.86 -3.64 8.19
N GLY A 78 4.90 -2.96 7.60
CA GLY A 78 4.81 -2.76 6.16
C GLY A 78 4.68 -1.30 5.79
N VAL A 79 4.68 -1.03 4.50
CA VAL A 79 4.52 0.29 3.90
C VAL A 79 3.49 0.29 2.78
N ASP A 80 2.84 1.43 2.63
CA ASP A 80 1.86 1.73 1.60
C ASP A 80 2.10 3.17 1.16
N PHE A 81 2.19 3.44 -0.12
CA PHE A 81 2.34 4.79 -0.64
C PHE A 81 1.30 5.07 -1.73
N LEU A 82 0.22 5.68 -1.33
CA LEU A 82 -0.93 5.97 -2.17
C LEU A 82 -0.61 7.07 -3.22
N TRP A 83 -0.52 6.82 -4.52
CA TRP A 83 -0.81 5.55 -5.18
C TRP A 83 0.35 5.20 -6.14
N ASP A 84 1.53 4.95 -5.62
CA ASP A 84 2.74 4.68 -6.40
C ASP A 84 3.47 3.45 -5.88
N GLU A 85 3.28 2.31 -6.53
CA GLU A 85 3.87 1.03 -6.15
C GLU A 85 5.40 1.02 -6.23
N GLN A 86 6.00 1.86 -7.07
CA GLN A 86 7.46 1.95 -7.17
C GLN A 86 8.02 2.78 -6.00
N CYS A 87 7.32 3.83 -5.59
CA CYS A 87 7.65 4.60 -4.40
C CYS A 87 7.52 3.74 -3.13
N ALA A 88 6.41 2.98 -3.00
CA ALA A 88 6.22 2.05 -1.89
C ALA A 88 7.36 1.02 -1.81
N MET A 89 7.79 0.46 -2.96
CA MET A 89 8.94 -0.45 -3.03
C MET A 89 10.23 0.23 -2.55
N ALA A 90 10.51 1.45 -2.99
CA ALA A 90 11.70 2.18 -2.58
C ALA A 90 11.73 2.42 -1.06
N ILE A 91 10.58 2.81 -0.49
CA ILE A 91 10.42 2.99 0.96
C ILE A 91 10.60 1.65 1.70
N ALA A 92 10.00 0.56 1.18
CA ALA A 92 10.13 -0.77 1.78
C ALA A 92 11.59 -1.25 1.83
N ILE A 93 12.34 -1.01 0.76
CA ILE A 93 13.76 -1.33 0.70
C ILE A 93 14.54 -0.48 1.71
N GLY A 94 14.36 0.85 1.67
CA GLY A 94 15.10 1.79 2.50
C GLY A 94 14.82 1.67 4.01
N SER A 95 13.61 1.26 4.38
CA SER A 95 13.21 1.06 5.78
C SER A 95 13.39 -0.37 6.27
N SER A 96 13.64 -1.34 5.38
CA SER A 96 13.66 -2.78 5.64
C SER A 96 12.30 -3.31 6.09
N ALA A 97 11.21 -2.90 5.43
CA ALA A 97 9.87 -3.38 5.71
C ALA A 97 9.73 -4.88 5.36
N PHE A 98 8.81 -5.56 6.03
CA PHE A 98 8.51 -6.99 5.83
C PHE A 98 7.47 -7.20 4.72
N PHE A 99 6.60 -6.22 4.50
CA PHE A 99 5.59 -6.27 3.46
C PHE A 99 5.30 -4.87 2.90
N MET A 100 4.71 -4.83 1.73
CA MET A 100 4.10 -3.62 1.17
C MET A 100 2.68 -3.91 0.73
N ARG A 101 1.81 -2.90 0.80
CA ARG A 101 0.45 -2.94 0.26
C ARG A 101 0.40 -1.97 -0.91
N GLU A 102 -0.16 -2.42 -2.05
CA GLU A 102 -0.41 -1.54 -3.19
C GLU A 102 -1.42 -2.13 -4.17
N VAL A 103 -1.89 -1.28 -5.09
CA VAL A 103 -2.50 -1.72 -6.34
C VAL A 103 -1.38 -1.93 -7.35
N ILE A 104 -1.19 -3.16 -7.82
CA ILE A 104 -0.04 -3.51 -8.66
C ILE A 104 -0.43 -3.92 -10.08
N THR A 105 -1.73 -4.01 -10.39
CA THR A 105 -2.22 -4.45 -11.69
C THR A 105 -3.59 -3.86 -12.02
N GLY A 106 -3.96 -3.92 -13.28
CA GLY A 106 -5.22 -3.41 -13.78
C GLY A 106 -5.08 -2.10 -14.56
N THR A 107 -6.21 -1.62 -15.07
CA THR A 107 -6.35 -0.28 -15.64
C THR A 107 -7.56 0.37 -15.02
N TRP A 108 -7.36 1.52 -14.43
CA TRP A 108 -8.34 2.17 -13.58
C TRP A 108 -8.65 3.58 -14.08
N GLU A 109 -9.92 3.93 -14.09
CA GLU A 109 -10.38 5.30 -14.08
C GLU A 109 -10.45 5.74 -12.61
N SER A 110 -9.77 6.81 -12.24
CA SER A 110 -9.62 7.23 -10.85
C SER A 110 -9.71 8.75 -10.69
N ASP A 111 -9.87 9.22 -9.47
CA ASP A 111 -9.81 10.65 -9.15
C ASP A 111 -8.44 11.28 -9.52
N MET A 112 -7.39 10.46 -9.62
CA MET A 112 -6.05 10.86 -10.06
C MET A 112 -5.84 10.74 -11.58
N GLY A 113 -6.87 10.37 -12.33
CA GLY A 113 -6.83 10.14 -13.78
C GLY A 113 -6.68 8.67 -14.14
N LEU A 114 -6.21 8.39 -15.36
CA LEU A 114 -5.99 7.03 -15.84
C LEU A 114 -4.79 6.42 -15.12
N TRP A 115 -5.01 5.29 -14.46
CA TRP A 115 -4.02 4.64 -13.62
C TRP A 115 -3.72 3.22 -14.12
N GLN A 116 -2.44 2.91 -14.32
CA GLN A 116 -1.94 1.64 -14.85
C GLN A 116 -0.69 1.21 -14.09
N PRO A 117 -0.83 0.56 -12.93
CA PRO A 117 0.30 0.02 -12.18
C PRO A 117 1.07 -1.05 -12.96
N ASP A 118 2.36 -1.19 -12.69
CA ASP A 118 3.25 -2.13 -13.39
C ASP A 118 3.82 -3.20 -12.44
N ALA A 119 3.07 -4.28 -12.24
CA ALA A 119 3.51 -5.43 -11.47
C ALA A 119 4.79 -6.08 -12.03
N ALA A 120 4.97 -6.02 -13.34
CA ALA A 120 6.12 -6.66 -13.96
C ALA A 120 7.44 -5.96 -13.61
N THR A 121 7.44 -4.64 -13.62
CA THR A 121 8.58 -3.84 -13.16
C THR A 121 8.76 -3.97 -11.65
N LEU A 122 7.68 -3.90 -10.87
CA LEU A 122 7.71 -4.05 -9.41
C LEU A 122 8.41 -5.33 -8.97
N LEU A 123 7.99 -6.48 -9.51
CA LEU A 123 8.55 -7.78 -9.13
C LEU A 123 9.99 -7.98 -9.62
N ARG A 124 10.34 -7.43 -10.77
CA ARG A 124 11.73 -7.43 -11.24
C ARG A 124 12.62 -6.57 -10.34
N ASN A 125 12.15 -5.43 -9.89
CA ASN A 125 12.85 -4.58 -8.93
C ASN A 125 13.00 -5.30 -7.59
N ARG A 126 11.94 -5.95 -7.06
CA ARG A 126 12.02 -6.79 -5.84
C ARG A 126 13.19 -7.76 -5.91
N ARG A 127 13.30 -8.50 -7.02
CA ARG A 127 14.39 -9.47 -7.23
C ARG A 127 15.75 -8.79 -7.43
N ALA A 128 15.81 -7.74 -8.23
CA ALA A 128 17.07 -7.04 -8.52
C ALA A 128 17.70 -6.44 -7.26
N PHE A 129 16.89 -6.03 -6.31
CA PHE A 129 17.32 -5.50 -5.01
C PHE A 129 17.51 -6.57 -3.92
N GLY A 130 17.34 -7.86 -4.27
CA GLY A 130 17.54 -8.97 -3.32
C GLY A 130 16.51 -8.98 -2.19
N ARG A 131 15.26 -8.55 -2.48
CA ARG A 131 14.17 -8.44 -1.51
C ARG A 131 13.04 -9.44 -1.81
N GLU A 132 13.38 -10.65 -2.22
CA GLU A 132 12.40 -11.74 -2.39
C GLU A 132 11.67 -12.09 -1.08
N ASP A 133 12.22 -11.68 0.06
CA ASP A 133 11.61 -11.75 1.39
C ASP A 133 10.46 -10.76 1.60
N LEU A 134 10.40 -9.66 0.84
CA LEU A 134 9.38 -8.63 0.96
C LEU A 134 8.04 -9.15 0.42
N ALA A 135 7.07 -9.35 1.29
CA ALA A 135 5.73 -9.77 0.88
C ALA A 135 4.95 -8.64 0.20
N ILE A 136 4.27 -8.96 -0.91
CA ILE A 136 3.44 -8.01 -1.67
C ILE A 136 1.96 -8.30 -1.42
N PHE A 137 1.26 -7.35 -0.81
CA PHE A 137 -0.17 -7.38 -0.57
C PHE A 137 -0.87 -6.56 -1.66
N ALA A 138 -1.49 -7.24 -2.63
CA ALA A 138 -2.11 -6.62 -3.79
C ALA A 138 -3.59 -6.29 -3.55
N ASN A 139 -3.94 -5.01 -3.57
CA ASN A 139 -5.32 -4.57 -3.54
C ASN A 139 -5.92 -4.65 -4.96
N ILE A 140 -7.04 -5.38 -5.11
CA ILE A 140 -7.74 -5.58 -6.37
C ILE A 140 -9.03 -4.76 -6.50
N THR A 141 -9.38 -4.02 -5.49
CA THR A 141 -10.54 -3.10 -5.47
C THR A 141 -10.11 -1.75 -4.88
N PRO A 142 -9.29 -0.97 -5.61
CA PRO A 142 -8.76 0.29 -5.08
C PRO A 142 -9.87 1.30 -4.79
N GLU A 143 -9.66 2.06 -3.75
CA GLU A 143 -10.49 3.20 -3.38
C GLU A 143 -10.35 4.33 -4.40
N PHE A 144 -11.39 5.14 -4.56
CA PHE A 144 -11.43 6.30 -5.49
C PHE A 144 -11.18 5.94 -6.96
N ALA A 145 -11.43 4.67 -7.35
CA ALA A 145 -11.17 4.19 -8.70
C ALA A 145 -12.20 3.14 -9.15
N SER A 146 -12.37 3.03 -10.46
CA SER A 146 -13.21 2.05 -11.12
C SER A 146 -12.41 1.30 -12.18
N ASN A 147 -12.54 -0.02 -12.25
CA ASN A 147 -11.91 -0.81 -13.30
C ASN A 147 -12.53 -0.49 -14.66
N ILE A 148 -11.72 -0.15 -15.65
CA ILE A 148 -12.18 0.08 -17.03
C ILE A 148 -12.65 -1.23 -17.69
N GLY A 149 -12.08 -2.38 -17.28
CA GLY A 149 -12.48 -3.70 -17.75
C GLY A 149 -13.79 -4.17 -17.10
N GLN A 150 -14.32 -5.29 -17.63
CA GLN A 150 -15.57 -5.89 -17.14
C GLN A 150 -15.34 -7.08 -16.20
N ARG A 151 -14.10 -7.34 -15.78
CA ARG A 151 -13.79 -8.42 -14.85
C ARG A 151 -14.38 -8.12 -13.46
N THR A 152 -15.05 -9.12 -12.89
CA THR A 152 -15.49 -9.06 -11.49
C THR A 152 -14.28 -9.07 -10.54
N PRO A 153 -14.42 -8.62 -9.28
CA PRO A 153 -13.34 -8.73 -8.29
C PRO A 153 -12.79 -10.15 -8.14
N ALA A 154 -13.63 -11.18 -8.15
CA ALA A 154 -13.22 -12.57 -8.10
C ALA A 154 -12.37 -13.00 -9.31
N GLN A 155 -12.76 -12.58 -10.53
CA GLN A 155 -11.96 -12.80 -11.73
C GLN A 155 -10.63 -12.02 -11.68
N MET A 156 -10.63 -10.84 -11.10
CA MET A 156 -9.41 -10.07 -10.89
C MET A 156 -8.49 -10.75 -9.87
N ALA A 157 -9.02 -11.26 -8.75
CA ALA A 157 -8.27 -12.00 -7.75
C ALA A 157 -7.53 -13.19 -8.40
N LYS A 158 -8.26 -14.07 -9.09
CA LYS A 158 -7.68 -15.23 -9.80
C LYS A 158 -6.63 -14.80 -10.84
N SER A 159 -6.95 -13.81 -11.66
CA SER A 159 -6.04 -13.31 -12.69
C SER A 159 -4.76 -12.72 -12.08
N THR A 160 -4.87 -11.92 -11.02
CA THR A 160 -3.73 -11.27 -10.35
C THR A 160 -2.80 -12.27 -9.72
N LEU A 161 -3.32 -13.32 -9.06
CA LEU A 161 -2.51 -14.40 -8.50
C LEU A 161 -1.61 -15.04 -9.56
N VAL A 162 -2.16 -15.32 -10.74
CA VAL A 162 -1.41 -15.99 -11.81
C VAL A 162 -0.47 -15.03 -12.55
N SER A 163 -0.94 -13.82 -12.87
CA SER A 163 -0.20 -12.90 -13.75
C SER A 163 0.77 -11.98 -13.02
N SER A 164 0.52 -11.68 -11.75
CA SER A 164 1.24 -10.65 -11.00
C SER A 164 1.89 -11.16 -9.71
N LEU A 165 1.68 -12.43 -9.37
CA LEU A 165 2.35 -13.17 -8.30
C LEU A 165 2.44 -12.42 -6.96
N PRO A 166 1.37 -11.83 -6.44
CA PRO A 166 1.36 -11.26 -5.10
C PRO A 166 1.37 -12.38 -4.05
N ASP A 167 1.79 -12.05 -2.85
CA ASP A 167 1.75 -12.97 -1.71
C ASP A 167 0.38 -12.98 -1.02
N VAL A 168 -0.35 -11.86 -1.09
CA VAL A 168 -1.70 -11.70 -0.50
C VAL A 168 -2.57 -10.85 -1.42
N ILE A 169 -3.85 -11.23 -1.55
CA ILE A 169 -4.89 -10.42 -2.22
C ILE A 169 -5.68 -9.66 -1.16
N LEU A 170 -5.90 -8.38 -1.40
CA LEU A 170 -6.71 -7.51 -0.56
C LEU A 170 -7.95 -7.02 -1.32
N VAL A 171 -9.06 -6.92 -0.60
CA VAL A 171 -10.32 -6.34 -1.06
C VAL A 171 -10.66 -5.15 -0.17
N SER A 172 -10.78 -3.97 -0.77
CA SER A 172 -11.17 -2.73 -0.07
C SER A 172 -12.63 -2.38 -0.34
N GLY A 173 -13.20 -1.52 0.50
CA GLY A 173 -14.45 -0.83 0.21
C GLY A 173 -14.26 0.26 -0.87
N PRO A 174 -15.34 0.94 -1.28
CA PRO A 174 -15.29 1.92 -2.37
C PRO A 174 -14.53 3.21 -2.02
N MET A 175 -14.34 3.50 -0.76
CA MET A 175 -13.59 4.65 -0.26
C MET A 175 -13.05 4.41 1.14
N ALA A 176 -12.10 5.20 1.57
CA ALA A 176 -11.50 5.13 2.90
C ALA A 176 -12.58 5.14 4.00
N GLY A 177 -12.49 4.19 4.93
CA GLY A 177 -13.45 4.00 6.02
C GLY A 177 -14.73 3.24 5.67
N SER A 178 -14.90 2.83 4.41
CA SER A 178 -16.00 1.96 3.99
C SER A 178 -15.62 0.50 4.08
N GLU A 179 -16.52 -0.32 4.59
CA GLU A 179 -16.32 -1.77 4.65
C GLU A 179 -16.38 -2.39 3.24
N PRO A 180 -15.56 -3.42 2.94
CA PRO A 180 -15.71 -4.20 1.73
C PRO A 180 -17.02 -4.99 1.75
N ASP A 181 -17.62 -5.21 0.57
CA ASP A 181 -18.79 -6.07 0.46
C ASP A 181 -18.42 -7.52 0.78
N VAL A 182 -19.12 -8.10 1.76
CA VAL A 182 -18.87 -9.47 2.26
C VAL A 182 -19.01 -10.51 1.15
N ARG A 183 -19.90 -10.32 0.18
CA ARG A 183 -20.08 -11.24 -0.96
C ARG A 183 -18.85 -11.18 -1.86
N THR A 184 -18.35 -9.99 -2.13
CA THR A 184 -17.12 -9.81 -2.91
C THR A 184 -15.93 -10.53 -2.25
N VAL A 185 -15.79 -10.43 -0.93
CA VAL A 185 -14.73 -11.17 -0.20
C VAL A 185 -14.94 -12.69 -0.31
N ALA A 186 -16.15 -13.18 -0.11
CA ALA A 186 -16.46 -14.60 -0.22
C ALA A 186 -16.22 -15.14 -1.64
N ASP A 187 -16.64 -14.41 -2.67
CA ASP A 187 -16.40 -14.79 -4.07
C ASP A 187 -14.90 -14.83 -4.40
N CYS A 188 -14.12 -13.88 -3.91
CA CYS A 188 -12.67 -13.89 -4.09
C CYS A 188 -12.01 -15.12 -3.40
N LEU A 189 -12.44 -15.46 -2.18
CA LEU A 189 -11.94 -16.62 -1.44
C LEU A 189 -12.23 -17.93 -2.16
N LEU A 190 -13.45 -18.13 -2.67
CA LEU A 190 -13.85 -19.32 -3.42
C LEU A 190 -12.98 -19.53 -4.67
N TYR A 191 -12.69 -18.45 -5.41
CA TYR A 191 -11.89 -18.54 -6.64
C TYR A 191 -10.39 -18.66 -6.40
N THR A 192 -9.90 -18.35 -5.22
CA THR A 192 -8.47 -18.47 -4.88
C THR A 192 -8.11 -19.79 -4.21
N SER A 193 -9.08 -20.43 -3.51
CA SER A 193 -8.85 -21.75 -2.91
C SER A 193 -8.73 -22.87 -3.93
N ASP A 194 -9.48 -22.78 -5.05
CA ASP A 194 -9.43 -23.80 -6.11
C ASP A 194 -8.16 -23.72 -6.98
N ALA A 195 -7.41 -22.63 -6.93
CA ALA A 195 -6.18 -22.47 -7.70
C ALA A 195 -4.96 -23.18 -7.08
N ALA A 196 -5.10 -23.72 -5.87
CA ALA A 196 -4.05 -24.46 -5.19
C ALA A 196 -4.05 -25.97 -5.52
N ASP A 197 -5.11 -26.48 -6.20
CA ASP A 197 -5.30 -27.90 -6.48
C ASP A 197 -5.06 -28.28 -7.97
N GLU A 198 -4.66 -27.33 -8.83
CA GLU A 198 -4.24 -27.56 -10.22
C GLU A 198 -2.70 -27.35 -10.38
#